data_dabb55e4446109f94762bffdc045715b
#
_entry.id   dabb55e4446109f94762bffdc045715b
#
_cell.length_a   1.000
_cell.length_b   1.000
_cell.length_c   1.000
_cell.angle_alpha   90.00
_cell.angle_beta   90.00
_cell.angle_gamma   90.00
#
_symmetry.space_group_name_H-M   'P 1'
#
loop_
_entity.id
_entity.type
_entity.pdbx_description
1 polymer ?
#
loop_
_entity_poly.entity_id
_entity_poly.type
_entity_poly.pdbx_seq_one_letter_code
_entity_poly.pdbx_strand_id
1 'polypeptide(L)'
;MDLLYISPEFPPNYAHFIENLNSLGVSVWGLGETDFYFMPASLRSALTWYARADLNNADAVQQGLDELLEQKKACGHAGNFDLVESHNEQWLTLEGMINEKYGIDGIKKKDLPRLKKKSIMKQIFEGCGLPVARGERIADINRALDLADTLGYPLILKPDEGVGAGGIYRVENKDQLKSHLSHIAEDYLIEEFIDGDIVTYDGLTDYDGNVVFENSLIYGDGVLDYVLGKDTFFYVSRQIPDKLRAAGQKLVPLFDIRRKFFHFEFFKMGDTYMPIEINCRPPGGAILDMMNYSIDDDLYRAYARMIAQG
;
A
#
# COMPACT_ATOMS: atom_id res chain seq x y z
N MET A 1 -15.05 -11.81 -17.02
CA MET A 1 -14.00 -10.87 -16.61
C MET A 1 -12.75 -11.67 -16.29
N ASP A 2 -11.61 -11.26 -16.83
CA ASP A 2 -10.32 -11.91 -16.65
C ASP A 2 -9.40 -11.02 -15.83
N LEU A 3 -9.08 -11.43 -14.62
CA LEU A 3 -8.24 -10.69 -13.68
C LEU A 3 -6.87 -11.35 -13.55
N LEU A 4 -5.80 -10.60 -13.81
CA LEU A 4 -4.43 -11.01 -13.50
C LEU A 4 -4.13 -10.69 -12.03
N TYR A 5 -3.80 -11.70 -11.23
CA TYR A 5 -3.43 -11.53 -9.84
C TYR A 5 -1.94 -11.81 -9.64
N ILE A 6 -1.21 -10.80 -9.19
CA ILE A 6 0.24 -10.88 -8.94
C ILE A 6 0.46 -11.34 -7.50
N SER A 7 1.31 -12.34 -7.31
CA SER A 7 1.64 -12.94 -6.00
C SER A 7 0.39 -13.44 -5.24
N PRO A 8 -0.39 -14.37 -5.83
CA PRO A 8 -1.63 -14.88 -5.21
C PRO A 8 -1.40 -15.64 -3.91
N GLU A 9 -0.18 -16.09 -3.68
CA GLU A 9 0.23 -16.88 -2.52
C GLU A 9 0.62 -16.08 -1.29
N PHE A 10 0.84 -14.77 -1.43
CA PHE A 10 1.34 -13.94 -0.32
C PHE A 10 0.71 -12.54 -0.27
N PRO A 11 0.25 -12.10 0.91
CA PRO A 11 0.12 -12.83 2.19
C PRO A 11 -0.90 -13.98 2.12
N PRO A 12 -0.79 -15.01 2.97
CA PRO A 12 -1.63 -16.22 2.86
C PRO A 12 -3.14 -15.97 2.94
N ASN A 13 -3.59 -14.99 3.73
CA ASN A 13 -5.01 -14.62 3.86
C ASN A 13 -5.57 -13.94 2.59
N TYR A 14 -4.74 -13.46 1.68
CA TYR A 14 -5.20 -12.86 0.42
C TYR A 14 -5.73 -13.91 -0.57
N ALA A 15 -5.49 -15.20 -0.32
CA ALA A 15 -6.17 -16.28 -1.02
C ALA A 15 -7.71 -16.12 -0.98
N HIS A 16 -8.25 -15.54 0.10
CA HIS A 16 -9.70 -15.28 0.22
C HIS A 16 -10.23 -14.29 -0.81
N PHE A 17 -9.44 -13.32 -1.28
CA PHE A 17 -9.84 -12.48 -2.41
C PHE A 17 -10.08 -13.31 -3.67
N ILE A 18 -9.15 -14.21 -3.96
CA ILE A 18 -9.16 -15.05 -5.16
C ILE A 18 -10.32 -16.06 -5.10
N GLU A 19 -10.52 -16.69 -3.95
CA GLU A 19 -11.64 -17.61 -3.70
C GLU A 19 -12.99 -16.91 -3.91
N ASN A 20 -13.16 -15.70 -3.37
CA ASN A 20 -14.39 -14.93 -3.54
C ASN A 20 -14.59 -14.43 -4.99
N LEU A 21 -13.53 -13.95 -5.65
CA LEU A 21 -13.58 -13.56 -7.07
C LEU A 21 -14.03 -14.74 -7.95
N ASN A 22 -13.41 -15.91 -7.76
CA ASN A 22 -13.77 -17.12 -8.49
C ASN A 22 -15.23 -17.53 -8.22
N SER A 23 -15.69 -17.47 -6.97
CA SER A 23 -17.07 -17.81 -6.59
C SER A 23 -18.12 -16.92 -7.26
N LEU A 24 -17.73 -15.72 -7.70
CA LEU A 24 -18.58 -14.77 -8.42
C LEU A 24 -18.36 -14.80 -9.94
N GLY A 25 -17.64 -15.81 -10.45
CA GLY A 25 -17.44 -16.02 -11.88
C GLY A 25 -16.34 -15.17 -12.53
N VAL A 26 -15.46 -14.57 -11.74
CA VAL A 26 -14.25 -13.91 -12.25
C VAL A 26 -13.19 -14.97 -12.49
N SER A 27 -12.62 -14.99 -13.70
CA SER A 27 -11.51 -15.87 -14.04
C SER A 27 -10.21 -15.24 -13.52
N VAL A 28 -9.59 -15.86 -12.52
CA VAL A 28 -8.37 -15.34 -11.90
C VAL A 28 -7.14 -16.05 -12.44
N TRP A 29 -6.25 -15.29 -13.08
CA TRP A 29 -5.00 -15.73 -13.68
C TRP A 29 -3.84 -15.34 -12.77
N GLY A 30 -3.17 -16.31 -12.14
CA GLY A 30 -2.14 -16.04 -11.15
C GLY A 30 -0.75 -15.94 -11.77
N LEU A 31 0.03 -14.96 -11.36
CA LEU A 31 1.47 -14.85 -11.63
C LEU A 31 2.22 -14.70 -10.30
N GLY A 32 3.09 -15.62 -9.93
CA GLY A 32 3.75 -15.61 -8.62
C GLY A 32 5.04 -16.43 -8.56
N GLU A 33 5.65 -16.47 -7.39
CA GLU A 33 6.99 -17.07 -7.21
C GLU A 33 6.94 -18.49 -6.65
N THR A 34 5.88 -18.84 -5.94
CA THR A 34 5.73 -20.16 -5.27
C THR A 34 5.38 -21.25 -6.29
N ASP A 35 5.93 -22.43 -6.11
CA ASP A 35 5.50 -23.58 -6.90
C ASP A 35 4.03 -23.90 -6.63
N PHE A 36 3.26 -24.11 -7.71
CA PHE A 36 1.81 -24.33 -7.66
C PHE A 36 1.39 -25.40 -6.65
N TYR A 37 2.15 -26.48 -6.55
CA TYR A 37 1.81 -27.60 -5.67
C TYR A 37 2.04 -27.30 -4.17
N PHE A 38 2.78 -26.25 -3.84
CA PHE A 38 2.97 -25.81 -2.45
C PHE A 38 1.90 -24.84 -1.96
N MET A 39 1.05 -24.35 -2.86
CA MET A 39 -0.08 -23.49 -2.48
C MET A 39 -1.20 -24.30 -1.80
N PRO A 40 -2.01 -23.66 -0.93
CA PRO A 40 -3.22 -24.28 -0.38
C PRO A 40 -4.15 -24.81 -1.50
N ALA A 41 -4.81 -25.93 -1.23
CA ALA A 41 -5.69 -26.55 -2.23
C ALA A 41 -6.86 -25.63 -2.63
N SER A 42 -7.39 -24.84 -1.70
CA SER A 42 -8.45 -23.86 -1.96
C SER A 42 -7.99 -22.79 -2.95
N LEU A 43 -6.80 -22.21 -2.75
CA LEU A 43 -6.21 -21.23 -3.66
C LEU A 43 -6.00 -21.82 -5.05
N ARG A 44 -5.41 -23.04 -5.12
CA ARG A 44 -5.18 -23.72 -6.41
C ARG A 44 -6.46 -23.95 -7.20
N SER A 45 -7.54 -24.32 -6.51
CA SER A 45 -8.84 -24.57 -7.15
C SER A 45 -9.57 -23.29 -7.56
N ALA A 46 -9.22 -22.15 -6.98
CA ALA A 46 -9.82 -20.85 -7.30
C ALA A 46 -9.11 -20.12 -8.45
N LEU A 47 -7.86 -20.50 -8.75
CA LEU A 47 -7.12 -19.97 -9.90
C LEU A 47 -7.58 -20.65 -11.19
N THR A 48 -7.85 -19.88 -12.24
CA THR A 48 -8.12 -20.38 -13.60
C THR A 48 -6.86 -21.00 -14.21
N TRP A 49 -5.74 -20.31 -14.04
CA TRP A 49 -4.40 -20.78 -14.40
C TRP A 49 -3.35 -20.07 -13.55
N TYR A 50 -2.16 -20.63 -13.49
CA TYR A 50 -1.05 -20.04 -12.76
C TYR A 50 0.26 -20.21 -13.52
N ALA A 51 1.01 -19.15 -13.70
CA ALA A 51 2.38 -19.16 -14.19
C ALA A 51 3.34 -18.79 -13.05
N ARG A 52 4.41 -19.57 -12.92
CA ARG A 52 5.47 -19.28 -11.95
C ARG A 52 6.55 -18.42 -12.59
N ALA A 53 6.89 -17.30 -11.94
CA ALA A 53 7.94 -16.40 -12.36
C ALA A 53 8.66 -15.76 -11.16
N ASP A 54 9.95 -15.48 -11.30
CA ASP A 54 10.64 -14.54 -10.42
C ASP A 54 10.12 -13.13 -10.74
N LEU A 55 9.33 -12.55 -9.83
CA LEU A 55 8.67 -11.28 -10.02
C LEU A 55 9.64 -10.08 -10.04
N ASN A 56 10.87 -10.27 -9.60
CA ASN A 56 11.95 -9.28 -9.69
C ASN A 56 12.72 -9.33 -11.01
N ASN A 57 12.47 -10.34 -11.85
CA ASN A 57 13.12 -10.52 -13.14
C ASN A 57 12.15 -10.21 -14.28
N ALA A 58 12.42 -9.14 -15.02
CA ALA A 58 11.54 -8.67 -16.09
C ALA A 58 11.31 -9.70 -17.22
N ASP A 59 12.35 -10.49 -17.58
CA ASP A 59 12.24 -11.50 -18.62
C ASP A 59 11.41 -12.69 -18.14
N ALA A 60 11.57 -13.12 -16.88
CA ALA A 60 10.77 -14.16 -16.26
C ALA A 60 9.30 -13.75 -16.15
N VAL A 61 9.03 -12.52 -15.72
CA VAL A 61 7.67 -11.94 -15.70
C VAL A 61 7.06 -11.96 -17.08
N GLN A 62 7.82 -11.53 -18.11
CA GLN A 62 7.31 -11.51 -19.48
C GLN A 62 6.96 -12.93 -19.98
N GLN A 63 7.83 -13.91 -19.73
CA GLN A 63 7.56 -15.30 -20.09
C GLN A 63 6.30 -15.85 -19.39
N GLY A 64 6.13 -15.54 -18.08
CA GLY A 64 4.93 -15.94 -17.35
C GLY A 64 3.66 -15.28 -17.90
N LEU A 65 3.72 -14.01 -18.28
CA LEU A 65 2.59 -13.31 -18.91
C LEU A 65 2.24 -13.90 -20.27
N ASP A 66 3.25 -14.24 -21.10
CA ASP A 66 3.05 -14.87 -22.41
C ASP A 66 2.39 -16.25 -22.25
N GLU A 67 2.86 -17.07 -21.28
CA GLU A 67 2.23 -18.34 -20.92
C GLU A 67 0.77 -18.14 -20.52
N LEU A 68 0.47 -17.19 -19.63
CA LEU A 68 -0.90 -16.92 -19.19
C LEU A 68 -1.81 -16.50 -20.34
N LEU A 69 -1.32 -15.65 -21.26
CA LEU A 69 -2.10 -15.21 -22.43
C LEU A 69 -2.34 -16.36 -23.43
N GLU A 70 -1.38 -17.27 -23.62
CA GLU A 70 -1.54 -18.48 -24.43
C GLU A 70 -2.60 -19.41 -23.83
N GLN A 71 -2.51 -19.67 -22.51
CA GLN A 71 -3.50 -20.51 -21.82
C GLN A 71 -4.88 -19.87 -21.81
N LYS A 72 -4.97 -18.55 -21.62
CA LYS A 72 -6.20 -17.79 -21.70
C LYS A 72 -6.88 -18.01 -23.06
N LYS A 73 -6.14 -17.90 -24.14
CA LYS A 73 -6.63 -18.18 -25.51
C LYS A 73 -7.05 -19.63 -25.69
N ALA A 74 -6.28 -20.58 -25.17
CA ALA A 74 -6.60 -22.02 -25.21
C ALA A 74 -7.90 -22.36 -24.47
N CYS A 75 -8.19 -21.64 -23.38
CA CYS A 75 -9.45 -21.75 -22.62
C CYS A 75 -10.62 -21.01 -23.27
N GLY A 76 -10.45 -20.37 -24.43
CA GLY A 76 -11.51 -19.66 -25.14
C GLY A 76 -11.76 -18.22 -24.71
N HIS A 77 -10.89 -17.65 -23.87
CA HIS A 77 -10.93 -16.25 -23.46
C HIS A 77 -10.18 -15.38 -24.47
N ALA A 78 -10.79 -14.30 -24.95
CA ALA A 78 -10.20 -13.38 -25.93
C ALA A 78 -9.55 -12.16 -25.27
N GLY A 79 -8.61 -11.52 -25.99
CA GLY A 79 -8.00 -10.25 -25.57
C GLY A 79 -7.04 -10.34 -24.41
N ASN A 80 -6.69 -9.18 -23.84
CA ASN A 80 -5.84 -9.03 -22.64
C ASN A 80 -6.63 -9.31 -21.35
N PHE A 81 -6.00 -9.14 -20.21
CA PHE A 81 -6.68 -9.10 -18.93
C PHE A 81 -7.50 -7.81 -18.82
N ASP A 82 -8.62 -7.89 -18.10
CA ASP A 82 -9.51 -6.73 -17.85
C ASP A 82 -8.99 -5.89 -16.68
N LEU A 83 -8.31 -6.54 -15.71
CA LEU A 83 -7.77 -5.92 -14.51
C LEU A 83 -6.48 -6.61 -14.07
N VAL A 84 -5.56 -5.85 -13.47
CA VAL A 84 -4.38 -6.35 -12.76
C VAL A 84 -4.49 -5.94 -11.29
N GLU A 85 -4.25 -6.88 -10.39
CA GLU A 85 -4.26 -6.63 -8.95
C GLU A 85 -3.17 -7.41 -8.22
N SER A 86 -2.61 -6.83 -7.17
CA SER A 86 -1.64 -7.50 -6.30
C SER A 86 -2.03 -7.44 -4.81
N HIS A 87 -2.85 -6.47 -4.41
CA HIS A 87 -3.10 -6.11 -3.01
C HIS A 87 -1.82 -5.91 -2.17
N ASN A 88 -0.68 -5.70 -2.83
CA ASN A 88 0.63 -5.65 -2.19
C ASN A 88 1.46 -4.47 -2.71
N GLU A 89 1.91 -3.60 -1.80
CA GLU A 89 2.71 -2.42 -2.11
C GLU A 89 4.01 -2.73 -2.86
N GLN A 90 4.62 -3.89 -2.57
CA GLN A 90 5.84 -4.34 -3.23
C GLN A 90 5.65 -4.46 -4.75
N TRP A 91 4.48 -4.96 -5.18
CA TRP A 91 4.20 -5.24 -6.58
C TRP A 91 3.49 -4.11 -7.33
N LEU A 92 3.20 -3.00 -6.67
CA LEU A 92 2.52 -1.87 -7.28
C LEU A 92 3.25 -1.33 -8.53
N THR A 93 4.58 -1.34 -8.52
CA THR A 93 5.40 -0.95 -9.67
C THR A 93 5.22 -1.93 -10.83
N LEU A 94 5.26 -3.23 -10.56
CA LEU A 94 5.04 -4.27 -11.56
C LEU A 94 3.62 -4.19 -12.15
N GLU A 95 2.62 -3.99 -11.30
CA GLU A 95 1.23 -3.76 -11.72
C GLU A 95 1.13 -2.58 -12.69
N GLY A 96 1.72 -1.43 -12.33
CA GLY A 96 1.73 -0.23 -13.18
C GLY A 96 2.43 -0.45 -14.53
N MET A 97 3.49 -1.25 -14.55
CA MET A 97 4.20 -1.62 -15.79
C MET A 97 3.33 -2.51 -16.70
N ILE A 98 2.66 -3.49 -16.13
CA ILE A 98 1.79 -4.40 -16.88
C ILE A 98 0.57 -3.63 -17.42
N ASN A 99 -0.08 -2.81 -16.60
CA ASN A 99 -1.20 -1.97 -17.00
C ASN A 99 -0.85 -1.04 -18.18
N GLU A 100 0.35 -0.45 -18.14
CA GLU A 100 0.81 0.44 -19.22
C GLU A 100 1.10 -0.34 -20.50
N LYS A 101 1.81 -1.48 -20.38
CA LYS A 101 2.20 -2.31 -21.51
C LYS A 101 1.01 -2.89 -22.29
N TYR A 102 0.00 -3.36 -21.58
CA TYR A 102 -1.15 -4.03 -22.17
C TYR A 102 -2.38 -3.13 -22.34
N GLY A 103 -2.29 -1.84 -22.01
CA GLY A 103 -3.39 -0.89 -22.13
C GLY A 103 -4.54 -1.16 -21.15
N ILE A 104 -4.28 -1.84 -20.03
CA ILE A 104 -5.27 -2.19 -19.02
C ILE A 104 -5.53 -0.95 -18.14
N ASP A 105 -6.80 -0.68 -17.82
CA ASP A 105 -7.16 0.43 -16.95
C ASP A 105 -6.71 0.14 -15.49
N GLY A 106 -6.15 1.15 -14.83
CA GLY A 106 -5.58 1.04 -13.49
C GLY A 106 -4.35 1.93 -13.31
N ILE A 107 -3.64 1.73 -12.20
CA ILE A 107 -2.40 2.45 -11.88
C ILE A 107 -1.39 2.29 -13.02
N LYS A 108 -0.75 3.37 -13.43
CA LYS A 108 0.29 3.41 -14.47
C LYS A 108 1.62 3.89 -13.87
N LYS A 109 2.72 3.76 -14.62
CA LYS A 109 4.04 4.28 -14.18
C LYS A 109 4.01 5.74 -13.76
N LYS A 110 3.25 6.59 -14.47
CA LYS A 110 3.10 8.01 -14.16
C LYS A 110 2.48 8.29 -12.79
N ASP A 111 1.74 7.33 -12.25
CA ASP A 111 1.02 7.45 -10.98
C ASP A 111 1.90 7.02 -9.78
N LEU A 112 2.92 6.18 -10.03
CA LEU A 112 3.78 5.62 -8.98
C LEU A 112 4.45 6.67 -8.09
N PRO A 113 4.97 7.79 -8.62
CA PRO A 113 5.62 8.77 -7.76
C PRO A 113 4.70 9.31 -6.65
N ARG A 114 3.42 9.61 -6.94
CA ARG A 114 2.47 10.09 -5.93
C ARG A 114 2.06 9.01 -4.93
N LEU A 115 2.16 7.71 -5.33
CA LEU A 115 1.74 6.57 -4.51
C LEU A 115 2.89 5.94 -3.72
N LYS A 116 4.15 6.29 -4.03
CA LYS A 116 5.34 5.65 -3.42
C LYS A 116 6.32 6.62 -2.79
N LYS A 117 6.40 7.89 -3.28
CA LYS A 117 7.35 8.88 -2.78
C LYS A 117 6.73 9.74 -1.68
N LYS A 118 7.24 9.60 -0.45
CA LYS A 118 6.79 10.36 0.71
C LYS A 118 6.93 11.87 0.52
N SER A 119 7.99 12.30 -0.20
CA SER A 119 8.20 13.71 -0.55
C SER A 119 7.07 14.27 -1.44
N ILE A 120 6.56 13.48 -2.39
CA ILE A 120 5.45 13.87 -3.27
C ILE A 120 4.12 13.78 -2.53
N MET A 121 3.89 12.72 -1.74
CA MET A 121 2.71 12.62 -0.86
C MET A 121 2.58 13.84 0.03
N LYS A 122 3.68 14.28 0.64
CA LYS A 122 3.75 15.47 1.50
C LYS A 122 3.32 16.74 0.77
N GLN A 123 3.79 16.95 -0.46
CA GLN A 123 3.36 18.10 -1.28
C GLN A 123 1.85 18.07 -1.57
N ILE A 124 1.28 16.89 -1.80
CA ILE A 124 -0.17 16.71 -2.01
C ILE A 124 -0.93 17.04 -0.71
N PHE A 125 -0.44 16.57 0.44
CA PHE A 125 -1.05 16.85 1.75
C PHE A 125 -1.04 18.35 2.08
N GLU A 126 0.11 19.03 1.89
CA GLU A 126 0.24 20.46 2.04
C GLU A 126 -0.68 21.24 1.09
N GLY A 127 -0.68 20.83 -0.19
CA GLY A 127 -1.48 21.46 -1.24
C GLY A 127 -2.99 21.42 -0.96
N CYS A 128 -3.46 20.44 -0.21
CA CYS A 128 -4.86 20.39 0.23
C CYS A 128 -5.10 21.05 1.59
N GLY A 129 -4.09 21.66 2.20
CA GLY A 129 -4.21 22.41 3.46
C GLY A 129 -4.28 21.53 4.71
N LEU A 130 -3.77 20.30 4.65
CA LEU A 130 -3.53 19.49 5.84
C LEU A 130 -2.14 19.81 6.42
N PRO A 131 -1.99 19.82 7.76
CA PRO A 131 -0.68 19.97 8.38
C PRO A 131 0.21 18.80 8.04
N VAL A 132 1.51 19.03 7.85
CA VAL A 132 2.52 17.98 7.66
C VAL A 132 3.72 18.24 8.57
N ALA A 133 4.48 17.21 8.92
CA ALA A 133 5.74 17.36 9.64
C ALA A 133 6.68 18.28 8.84
N ARG A 134 7.31 19.26 9.47
CA ARG A 134 8.28 20.14 8.81
C ARG A 134 9.52 19.33 8.43
N GLY A 135 10.01 19.51 7.22
CA GLY A 135 11.18 18.81 6.73
C GLY A 135 11.17 18.67 5.21
N GLU A 136 12.23 18.13 4.66
CA GLU A 136 12.40 18.00 3.20
C GLU A 136 13.25 16.79 2.83
N ARG A 137 13.31 16.49 1.54
CA ARG A 137 14.24 15.51 0.98
C ARG A 137 15.67 16.03 1.08
N ILE A 138 16.58 15.18 1.53
CA ILE A 138 18.01 15.53 1.68
C ILE A 138 18.63 15.66 0.28
N ALA A 139 19.09 16.85 -0.05
CA ALA A 139 19.82 17.10 -1.28
C ALA A 139 21.32 16.81 -1.10
N ASP A 140 21.88 17.21 0.06
CA ASP A 140 23.26 16.98 0.46
C ASP A 140 23.40 17.06 1.99
N ILE A 141 24.56 16.66 2.50
CA ILE A 141 24.85 16.62 3.95
C ILE A 141 24.78 18.02 4.60
N ASN A 142 25.28 19.06 3.94
CA ASN A 142 25.29 20.41 4.51
C ASN A 142 23.85 20.92 4.66
N ARG A 143 23.03 20.71 3.64
CA ARG A 143 21.61 21.07 3.68
C ARG A 143 20.87 20.33 4.82
N ALA A 144 21.17 19.04 5.02
CA ALA A 144 20.60 18.27 6.13
C ALA A 144 21.00 18.82 7.51
N LEU A 145 22.26 19.26 7.67
CA LEU A 145 22.74 19.85 8.92
C LEU A 145 22.11 21.23 9.17
N ASP A 146 21.99 22.08 8.15
CA ASP A 146 21.34 23.38 8.25
C ASP A 146 19.86 23.25 8.62
N LEU A 147 19.19 22.28 8.01
CA LEU A 147 17.80 21.99 8.34
C LEU A 147 17.64 21.48 9.78
N ALA A 148 18.55 20.61 10.23
CA ALA A 148 18.56 20.11 11.59
C ALA A 148 18.77 21.24 12.62
N ASP A 149 19.66 22.20 12.32
CA ASP A 149 19.88 23.37 13.20
C ASP A 149 18.61 24.28 13.24
N THR A 150 17.77 24.24 12.19
CA THR A 150 16.49 24.99 12.12
C THR A 150 15.33 24.27 12.82
N LEU A 151 15.20 22.97 12.61
CA LEU A 151 14.09 22.15 13.15
C LEU A 151 14.29 21.83 14.62
N GLY A 152 15.54 21.64 15.06
CA GLY A 152 15.88 21.11 16.39
C GLY A 152 15.79 19.58 16.43
N TYR A 153 16.14 19.02 17.58
CA TYR A 153 16.10 17.57 17.83
C TYR A 153 14.96 17.21 18.80
N PRO A 154 14.39 15.99 18.76
CA PRO A 154 14.75 14.90 17.87
C PRO A 154 14.23 15.09 16.44
N LEU A 155 14.88 14.40 15.47
CA LEU A 155 14.52 14.38 14.07
C LEU A 155 14.23 12.95 13.62
N ILE A 156 13.52 12.82 12.50
CA ILE A 156 13.31 11.55 11.80
C ILE A 156 14.03 11.59 10.45
N LEU A 157 14.87 10.57 10.21
CA LEU A 157 15.36 10.22 8.89
C LEU A 157 14.57 9.03 8.36
N LYS A 158 14.03 9.12 7.16
CA LYS A 158 13.28 8.03 6.53
C LYS A 158 13.51 7.98 5.02
N PRO A 159 13.52 6.78 4.40
CA PRO A 159 13.61 6.68 2.93
C PRO A 159 12.42 7.38 2.27
N ASP A 160 12.65 8.01 1.12
CA ASP A 160 11.58 8.62 0.32
C ASP A 160 10.63 7.54 -0.24
N GLU A 161 11.18 6.39 -0.64
CA GLU A 161 10.43 5.19 -1.00
C GLU A 161 10.77 4.05 -0.04
N GLY A 162 9.78 3.24 0.35
CA GLY A 162 9.97 2.07 1.20
C GLY A 162 8.64 1.57 1.76
N VAL A 163 8.65 0.31 2.19
CA VAL A 163 7.49 -0.36 2.81
C VAL A 163 7.82 -0.67 4.26
N GLY A 164 6.92 -0.33 5.16
CA GLY A 164 7.11 -0.52 6.60
C GLY A 164 8.14 0.44 7.20
N ALA A 165 8.59 0.13 8.43
CA ALA A 165 9.49 1.01 9.18
C ALA A 165 10.99 0.77 8.92
N GLY A 166 11.35 -0.01 7.90
CA GLY A 166 12.74 -0.25 7.54
C GLY A 166 13.47 1.02 7.11
N GLY A 167 14.65 1.28 7.70
CA GLY A 167 15.46 2.45 7.37
C GLY A 167 14.98 3.77 8.00
N ILE A 168 14.03 3.73 8.94
CA ILE A 168 13.60 4.91 9.70
C ILE A 168 14.48 5.04 10.94
N TYR A 169 15.06 6.22 11.15
CA TYR A 169 15.91 6.53 12.28
C TYR A 169 15.40 7.75 13.04
N ARG A 170 15.27 7.62 14.36
CA ARG A 170 15.10 8.74 15.27
C ARG A 170 16.47 9.24 15.67
N VAL A 171 16.72 10.51 15.45
CA VAL A 171 18.02 11.16 15.63
C VAL A 171 17.91 12.18 16.76
N GLU A 172 18.68 11.97 17.83
CA GLU A 172 18.58 12.78 19.05
C GLU A 172 19.55 13.96 19.07
N ASN A 173 20.57 13.97 18.20
CA ASN A 173 21.61 14.99 18.19
C ASN A 173 22.40 15.00 16.88
N LYS A 174 23.24 16.05 16.73
CA LYS A 174 24.05 16.31 15.51
C LYS A 174 25.07 15.18 15.20
N ASP A 175 25.62 14.52 16.21
CA ASP A 175 26.61 13.48 15.99
C ASP A 175 25.94 12.20 15.45
N GLN A 176 24.79 11.84 15.97
CA GLN A 176 23.96 10.77 15.40
C GLN A 176 23.52 11.09 13.97
N LEU A 177 23.10 12.34 13.69
CA LEU A 177 22.75 12.77 12.34
C LEU A 177 23.91 12.54 11.36
N LYS A 178 25.11 13.02 11.69
CA LYS A 178 26.31 12.83 10.86
C LYS A 178 26.64 11.35 10.66
N SER A 179 26.52 10.55 11.71
CA SER A 179 26.75 9.11 11.62
C SER A 179 25.80 8.45 10.63
N HIS A 180 24.49 8.73 10.72
CA HIS A 180 23.52 8.18 9.77
C HIS A 180 23.77 8.68 8.34
N LEU A 181 23.98 9.98 8.14
CA LEU A 181 24.23 10.58 6.83
C LEU A 181 25.46 10.00 6.11
N SER A 182 26.42 9.45 6.84
CA SER A 182 27.61 8.80 6.25
C SER A 182 27.34 7.39 5.71
N HIS A 183 26.21 6.78 6.04
CA HIS A 183 25.85 5.39 5.68
C HIS A 183 24.56 5.26 4.90
N ILE A 184 23.70 6.30 4.90
CA ILE A 184 22.47 6.27 4.12
C ILE A 184 22.76 6.60 2.67
N ALA A 185 22.12 5.85 1.76
CA ALA A 185 22.12 6.14 0.35
C ALA A 185 21.29 7.41 0.05
N GLU A 186 21.28 7.81 -1.21
CA GLU A 186 20.42 8.89 -1.71
C GLU A 186 18.93 8.61 -1.43
N ASP A 187 18.10 9.66 -1.49
CA ASP A 187 16.66 9.61 -1.35
C ASP A 187 16.10 9.37 0.08
N TYR A 188 16.62 10.12 1.02
CA TYR A 188 16.04 10.21 2.38
C TYR A 188 15.36 11.57 2.61
N LEU A 189 14.29 11.55 3.43
CA LEU A 189 13.72 12.73 4.05
C LEU A 189 14.30 12.92 5.45
N ILE A 190 14.48 14.18 5.83
CA ILE A 190 14.71 14.59 7.21
C ILE A 190 13.50 15.42 7.66
N GLU A 191 12.90 15.07 8.78
CA GLU A 191 11.70 15.72 9.32
C GLU A 191 11.80 15.93 10.81
N GLU A 192 11.06 16.91 11.33
CA GLU A 192 10.84 17.03 12.77
C GLU A 192 10.18 15.74 13.31
N PHE A 193 10.52 15.39 14.53
CA PHE A 193 9.81 14.31 15.24
C PHE A 193 8.44 14.82 15.70
N ILE A 194 7.41 14.07 15.39
CA ILE A 194 6.04 14.34 15.85
C ILE A 194 5.72 13.39 16.99
N ASP A 195 5.41 13.94 18.15
CA ASP A 195 4.91 13.21 19.31
C ASP A 195 3.38 13.12 19.21
N GLY A 196 2.90 12.02 18.63
CA GLY A 196 1.48 11.80 18.38
C GLY A 196 1.17 10.31 18.21
N ASP A 197 -0.06 9.94 18.57
CA ASP A 197 -0.57 8.59 18.32
C ASP A 197 -0.68 8.32 16.81
N ILE A 198 -0.42 7.10 16.38
CA ILE A 198 -0.67 6.70 14.99
C ILE A 198 -2.07 6.13 14.88
N VAL A 199 -2.83 6.67 13.93
CA VAL A 199 -4.16 6.21 13.55
C VAL A 199 -4.24 6.13 12.03
N THR A 200 -5.18 5.32 11.52
CA THR A 200 -5.35 5.19 10.08
C THR A 200 -6.74 5.60 9.62
N TYR A 201 -6.83 5.96 8.34
CA TYR A 201 -8.07 5.98 7.60
C TYR A 201 -7.92 5.00 6.45
N ASP A 202 -8.63 3.89 6.57
CA ASP A 202 -8.58 2.76 5.65
C ASP A 202 -9.87 2.68 4.86
N GLY A 203 -9.81 2.14 3.65
CA GLY A 203 -11.03 1.94 2.90
C GLY A 203 -10.83 1.22 1.58
N LEU A 204 -11.94 1.13 0.85
CA LEU A 204 -12.04 0.57 -0.49
C LEU A 204 -12.77 1.57 -1.38
N THR A 205 -12.27 1.80 -2.58
CA THR A 205 -12.94 2.61 -3.60
C THR A 205 -13.54 1.76 -4.70
N ASP A 206 -14.64 2.24 -5.28
CA ASP A 206 -15.27 1.69 -6.48
C ASP A 206 -14.59 2.15 -7.79
N TYR A 207 -15.23 1.85 -8.93
CA TYR A 207 -14.78 2.25 -10.27
C TYR A 207 -14.67 3.75 -10.46
N ASP A 208 -15.53 4.52 -9.82
CA ASP A 208 -15.58 5.98 -9.92
C ASP A 208 -14.66 6.67 -8.89
N GLY A 209 -14.07 5.88 -7.98
CA GLY A 209 -13.24 6.38 -6.88
C GLY A 209 -14.07 6.81 -5.65
N ASN A 210 -15.35 6.43 -5.57
CA ASN A 210 -16.14 6.65 -4.37
C ASN A 210 -15.73 5.64 -3.29
N VAL A 211 -15.66 6.10 -2.05
CA VAL A 211 -15.38 5.23 -0.91
C VAL A 211 -16.61 4.39 -0.60
N VAL A 212 -16.50 3.08 -0.79
CA VAL A 212 -17.59 2.10 -0.55
C VAL A 212 -17.42 1.34 0.76
N PHE A 213 -16.25 1.42 1.35
CA PHE A 213 -15.93 0.92 2.68
C PHE A 213 -14.93 1.86 3.34
N GLU A 214 -15.09 2.11 4.64
CA GLU A 214 -14.12 2.86 5.44
C GLU A 214 -13.98 2.28 6.85
N ASN A 215 -12.78 2.36 7.40
CA ASN A 215 -12.46 1.91 8.75
C ASN A 215 -11.28 2.72 9.32
N SER A 216 -10.91 2.46 10.57
CA SER A 216 -9.76 3.08 11.23
C SER A 216 -9.09 2.07 12.16
N LEU A 217 -7.78 1.99 12.05
CA LEU A 217 -6.90 1.28 12.96
C LEU A 217 -6.26 2.28 13.91
N ILE A 218 -6.12 1.90 15.16
CA ILE A 218 -5.46 2.71 16.19
C ILE A 218 -4.31 1.91 16.74
N TYR A 219 -3.10 2.47 16.68
CA TYR A 219 -1.91 1.91 17.31
C TYR A 219 -1.78 2.46 18.72
N GLY A 220 -1.61 1.58 19.70
CA GLY A 220 -1.42 1.97 21.10
C GLY A 220 -0.05 2.59 21.35
N ASP A 221 0.96 2.13 20.60
CA ASP A 221 2.30 2.70 20.53
C ASP A 221 2.70 2.82 19.07
N GLY A 222 3.58 3.75 18.73
CA GLY A 222 3.99 3.99 17.34
C GLY A 222 4.65 2.77 16.69
N VAL A 223 4.51 2.63 15.37
CA VAL A 223 5.19 1.56 14.60
C VAL A 223 6.71 1.61 14.81
N LEU A 224 7.28 2.80 15.05
CA LEU A 224 8.69 2.96 15.38
C LEU A 224 9.05 2.29 16.71
N ASP A 225 8.19 2.31 17.72
CA ASP A 225 8.40 1.65 19.00
C ASP A 225 8.45 0.13 18.84
N TYR A 226 7.60 -0.44 17.96
CA TYR A 226 7.68 -1.85 17.59
C TYR A 226 9.02 -2.21 16.94
N VAL A 227 9.50 -1.40 16.00
CA VAL A 227 10.82 -1.62 15.35
C VAL A 227 11.96 -1.50 16.34
N LEU A 228 11.81 -0.67 17.37
CA LEU A 228 12.77 -0.54 18.48
C LEU A 228 12.64 -1.68 19.52
N GLY A 229 11.81 -2.69 19.26
CA GLY A 229 11.66 -3.88 20.09
C GLY A 229 10.76 -3.70 21.30
N LYS A 230 9.91 -2.68 21.33
CA LYS A 230 8.88 -2.52 22.35
C LYS A 230 7.63 -3.34 21.99
N ASP A 231 6.94 -3.80 23.01
CA ASP A 231 5.61 -4.39 22.82
C ASP A 231 4.65 -3.30 22.32
N THR A 232 3.89 -3.60 21.30
CA THR A 232 2.84 -2.72 20.80
C THR A 232 1.52 -3.47 20.64
N PHE A 233 0.44 -2.75 20.70
CA PHE A 233 -0.88 -3.29 20.38
C PHE A 233 -1.58 -2.36 19.39
N PHE A 234 -2.53 -2.92 18.67
CA PHE A 234 -3.41 -2.15 17.80
C PHE A 234 -4.81 -2.74 17.86
N TYR A 235 -5.79 -1.92 17.54
CA TYR A 235 -7.16 -2.35 17.46
C TYR A 235 -7.91 -1.60 16.36
N VAL A 236 -8.95 -2.24 15.84
CA VAL A 236 -9.84 -1.64 14.84
C VAL A 236 -10.99 -0.93 15.55
N SER A 237 -11.22 0.33 15.21
CA SER A 237 -12.30 1.11 15.80
C SER A 237 -13.57 1.00 14.94
N ARG A 238 -14.71 0.71 15.60
CA ARG A 238 -16.02 0.76 14.92
C ARG A 238 -16.48 2.19 14.58
N GLN A 239 -15.84 3.19 15.18
CA GLN A 239 -16.17 4.60 14.95
C GLN A 239 -14.94 5.34 14.45
N ILE A 240 -15.08 5.98 13.32
CA ILE A 240 -14.05 6.87 12.76
C ILE A 240 -14.34 8.29 13.23
N PRO A 241 -13.40 8.97 13.92
CA PRO A 241 -13.59 10.37 14.30
C PRO A 241 -13.88 11.24 13.06
N ASP A 242 -14.87 12.15 13.17
CA ASP A 242 -15.33 12.94 12.02
C ASP A 242 -14.21 13.75 11.37
N LYS A 243 -13.27 14.29 12.17
CA LYS A 243 -12.12 15.04 11.65
C LYS A 243 -11.14 14.14 10.88
N LEU A 244 -10.91 12.91 11.34
CA LEU A 244 -10.09 11.92 10.63
C LEU A 244 -10.76 11.52 9.31
N ARG A 245 -12.07 11.22 9.36
CA ARG A 245 -12.87 10.90 8.17
C ARG A 245 -12.81 12.02 7.15
N ALA A 246 -13.03 13.27 7.58
CA ALA A 246 -12.97 14.43 6.70
C ALA A 246 -11.59 14.62 6.08
N ALA A 247 -10.51 14.40 6.84
CA ALA A 247 -9.14 14.46 6.32
C ALA A 247 -8.90 13.36 5.28
N GLY A 248 -9.26 12.11 5.59
CA GLY A 248 -9.09 10.97 4.69
C GLY A 248 -9.91 11.10 3.40
N GLN A 249 -11.20 11.42 3.50
CA GLN A 249 -12.08 11.63 2.33
C GLN A 249 -11.60 12.77 1.42
N LYS A 250 -10.93 13.77 1.97
CA LYS A 250 -10.30 14.85 1.19
C LYS A 250 -9.09 14.35 0.40
N LEU A 251 -8.36 13.36 0.92
CA LEU A 251 -7.16 12.81 0.29
C LEU A 251 -7.45 11.81 -0.82
N VAL A 252 -8.45 10.93 -0.65
CA VAL A 252 -8.75 9.83 -1.61
C VAL A 252 -8.80 10.31 -3.07
N PRO A 253 -9.55 11.38 -3.44
CA PRO A 253 -9.62 11.82 -4.83
C PRO A 253 -8.30 12.43 -5.35
N LEU A 254 -7.43 12.97 -4.48
CA LEU A 254 -6.16 13.56 -4.87
C LEU A 254 -5.13 12.50 -5.29
N PHE A 255 -5.28 11.27 -4.80
CA PHE A 255 -4.46 10.14 -5.19
C PHE A 255 -5.05 9.33 -6.33
N ASP A 256 -6.28 9.66 -6.80
CA ASP A 256 -7.00 8.99 -7.90
C ASP A 256 -7.04 7.45 -7.71
N ILE A 257 -7.45 7.04 -6.50
CA ILE A 257 -7.54 5.63 -6.12
C ILE A 257 -8.87 5.09 -6.62
N ARG A 258 -8.83 4.05 -7.45
CA ARG A 258 -10.03 3.41 -8.01
C ARG A 258 -9.92 1.90 -7.94
N ARG A 259 -11.01 1.24 -7.55
CA ARG A 259 -11.10 -0.22 -7.44
C ARG A 259 -10.02 -0.82 -6.53
N LYS A 260 -9.55 -0.05 -5.54
CA LYS A 260 -8.45 -0.45 -4.67
C LYS A 260 -8.71 -0.14 -3.22
N PHE A 261 -8.12 -0.95 -2.37
CA PHE A 261 -7.94 -0.59 -0.99
C PHE A 261 -6.95 0.56 -0.87
N PHE A 262 -7.15 1.36 0.16
CA PHE A 262 -6.20 2.39 0.58
C PHE A 262 -6.00 2.34 2.10
N HIS A 263 -4.81 2.70 2.53
CA HIS A 263 -4.39 2.75 3.91
C HIS A 263 -3.61 4.05 4.11
N PHE A 264 -4.26 5.08 4.67
CA PHE A 264 -3.63 6.34 5.05
C PHE A 264 -3.24 6.31 6.51
N GLU A 265 -1.99 6.62 6.82
CA GLU A 265 -1.51 6.79 8.18
C GLU A 265 -1.49 8.27 8.58
N PHE A 266 -1.85 8.54 9.83
CA PHE A 266 -1.88 9.87 10.40
C PHE A 266 -1.26 9.89 11.80
N PHE A 267 -0.53 10.97 12.13
CA PHE A 267 -0.33 11.35 13.52
C PHE A 267 -1.58 12.03 14.05
N LYS A 268 -2.06 11.58 15.20
CA LYS A 268 -3.13 12.22 15.96
C LYS A 268 -2.54 13.01 17.12
N MET A 269 -2.71 14.32 17.10
CA MET A 269 -2.28 15.25 18.15
C MET A 269 -3.52 15.98 18.67
N GLY A 270 -4.11 15.44 19.73
CA GLY A 270 -5.42 15.91 20.20
C GLY A 270 -6.48 15.79 19.11
N ASP A 271 -6.98 16.91 18.62
CA ASP A 271 -8.00 16.99 17.56
C ASP A 271 -7.42 17.22 16.14
N THR A 272 -6.11 17.24 16.00
CA THR A 272 -5.43 17.45 14.72
C THR A 272 -4.96 16.12 14.18
N TYR A 273 -5.19 15.90 12.88
CA TYR A 273 -4.73 14.73 12.14
C TYR A 273 -3.75 15.18 11.05
N MET A 274 -2.51 14.71 11.16
CA MET A 274 -1.41 15.04 10.25
C MET A 274 -1.05 13.80 9.43
N PRO A 275 -1.28 13.79 8.10
CA PRO A 275 -1.00 12.61 7.29
C PRO A 275 0.51 12.33 7.21
N ILE A 276 0.84 11.04 7.23
CA ILE A 276 2.21 10.51 7.17
C ILE A 276 2.49 9.97 5.78
N GLU A 277 1.67 9.00 5.36
CA GLU A 277 1.81 8.32 4.07
C GLU A 277 0.50 7.64 3.63
N ILE A 278 0.47 7.21 2.38
CA ILE A 278 -0.55 6.33 1.82
C ILE A 278 0.09 5.05 1.30
N ASN A 279 -0.63 3.94 1.45
CA ASN A 279 -0.38 2.69 0.77
C ASN A 279 -1.64 2.27 -0.01
N CYS A 280 -1.50 1.94 -1.31
CA CYS A 280 -2.61 1.50 -2.16
C CYS A 280 -2.85 -0.01 -2.04
N ARG A 281 -3.10 -0.46 -0.83
CA ARG A 281 -3.35 -1.86 -0.47
C ARG A 281 -4.16 -1.96 0.83
N PRO A 282 -4.71 -3.14 1.14
CA PRO A 282 -5.22 -3.40 2.48
C PRO A 282 -4.10 -3.28 3.52
N PRO A 283 -4.40 -2.92 4.78
CA PRO A 283 -3.44 -3.02 5.87
C PRO A 283 -2.94 -4.46 6.03
N GLY A 284 -1.67 -4.60 6.45
CA GLY A 284 -0.99 -5.90 6.47
C GLY A 284 -1.42 -6.87 7.56
N GLY A 285 -0.91 -8.09 7.49
CA GLY A 285 -1.16 -9.13 8.51
C GLY A 285 -2.63 -9.52 8.61
N ALA A 286 -3.10 -9.74 9.83
CA ALA A 286 -4.49 -10.11 10.15
C ALA A 286 -5.44 -8.90 10.30
N ILE A 287 -5.00 -7.69 9.93
CA ILE A 287 -5.79 -6.47 10.19
C ILE A 287 -7.10 -6.48 9.38
N LEU A 288 -7.07 -6.96 8.14
CA LEU A 288 -8.28 -7.07 7.33
C LEU A 288 -9.31 -8.01 7.96
N ASP A 289 -8.85 -9.13 8.54
CA ASP A 289 -9.71 -10.05 9.29
C ASP A 289 -10.29 -9.39 10.55
N MET A 290 -9.50 -8.57 11.24
CA MET A 290 -9.99 -7.78 12.38
C MET A 290 -11.04 -6.74 11.93
N MET A 291 -10.85 -6.11 10.76
CA MET A 291 -11.83 -5.20 10.18
C MET A 291 -13.14 -5.92 9.87
N ASN A 292 -13.10 -7.14 9.34
CA ASN A 292 -14.30 -7.96 9.11
C ASN A 292 -15.11 -8.14 10.40
N TYR A 293 -14.46 -8.45 11.53
CA TYR A 293 -15.14 -8.54 12.83
C TYR A 293 -15.71 -7.19 13.32
N SER A 294 -15.06 -6.08 12.97
CA SER A 294 -15.51 -4.75 13.42
C SER A 294 -16.77 -4.26 12.70
N ILE A 295 -17.02 -4.73 11.49
CA ILE A 295 -18.14 -4.31 10.63
C ILE A 295 -19.21 -5.39 10.46
N ASP A 296 -18.98 -6.60 11.00
CA ASP A 296 -19.84 -7.77 10.82
C ASP A 296 -20.10 -8.11 9.33
N ASP A 297 -19.08 -7.95 8.48
CA ASP A 297 -19.09 -8.24 7.03
C ASP A 297 -17.77 -8.89 6.59
N ASP A 298 -17.68 -9.31 5.33
CA ASP A 298 -16.51 -9.92 4.71
C ASP A 298 -15.96 -9.01 3.61
N LEU A 299 -14.85 -8.32 3.89
CA LEU A 299 -14.19 -7.40 2.96
C LEU A 299 -13.58 -8.09 1.75
N TYR A 300 -13.17 -9.35 1.87
CA TYR A 300 -12.71 -10.14 0.72
C TYR A 300 -13.85 -10.31 -0.28
N ARG A 301 -15.04 -10.62 0.24
CA ARG A 301 -16.24 -10.76 -0.57
C ARG A 301 -16.78 -9.42 -1.07
N ALA A 302 -16.70 -8.37 -0.25
CA ALA A 302 -17.10 -7.01 -0.65
C ALA A 302 -16.26 -6.53 -1.83
N TYR A 303 -14.94 -6.71 -1.78
CA TYR A 303 -14.03 -6.44 -2.91
C TYR A 303 -14.43 -7.25 -4.15
N ALA A 304 -14.61 -8.56 -4.00
CA ALA A 304 -14.96 -9.42 -5.11
C ALA A 304 -16.30 -9.03 -5.77
N ARG A 305 -17.29 -8.64 -4.97
CA ARG A 305 -18.58 -8.11 -5.49
C ARG A 305 -18.39 -6.81 -6.26
N MET A 306 -17.62 -5.87 -5.72
CA MET A 306 -17.33 -4.59 -6.38
C MET A 306 -16.65 -4.83 -7.73
N ILE A 307 -15.68 -5.75 -7.80
CA ILE A 307 -15.00 -6.10 -9.06
C ILE A 307 -15.93 -6.83 -10.04
N ALA A 308 -16.76 -7.75 -9.59
CA ALA A 308 -17.61 -8.57 -10.47
C ALA A 308 -18.83 -7.82 -11.04
N GLN A 309 -19.30 -6.79 -10.34
CA GLN A 309 -20.54 -6.08 -10.70
C GLN A 309 -20.27 -4.76 -11.45
N GLY A 310 -19.06 -4.23 -11.43
CA GLY A 310 -18.63 -3.01 -12.10
C GLY A 310 -18.99 -1.79 -11.30
#